data_32de66d73f6633b9edfcdc2a0c4b0d47
#
_entry.id   32de66d73f6633b9edfcdc2a0c4b0d47
#
_cell.length_a   1.000
_cell.length_b   1.000
_cell.length_c   1.000
_cell.angle_alpha   90.00
_cell.angle_beta   90.00
_cell.angle_gamma   90.00
#
_symmetry.space_group_name_H-M   'P 1'
#
loop_
_entity.id
_entity.type
_entity.pdbx_description
1 polymer ?
#
loop_
_entity_poly.entity_id
_entity_poly.type
_entity_poly.pdbx_seq_one_letter_code
_entity_poly.pdbx_strand_id
1 'polypeptide(L)'
;METESYTNGGAEKEVRVANKQSIRWTDFGLRFLAFVLTLVAAIVLGVSKQNELVTVQLVPTLPPINVPASAKWDHMSAFVYFVVVNSIACVYANVSLVLSLANRGRTKGLISLTIILLDLIMVALLYSAVGAATAIGLIGYKGNTHVRWNKVCDVFGKFCGQVAAGIAISLVGSIVFLLLVLFALLNLHKSRRQ
;
A
#
# COMPACT_ATOMS: atom_id res chain seq x y z
N MET A 1 51.97 -25.50 -4.58
CA MET A 1 51.08 -24.63 -5.44
C MET A 1 49.63 -25.10 -5.52
N GLU A 2 49.25 -26.22 -4.89
CA GLU A 2 47.85 -26.75 -4.89
C GLU A 2 47.00 -26.36 -3.69
N THR A 3 47.56 -25.86 -2.62
CA THR A 3 46.82 -25.50 -1.38
C THR A 3 46.10 -24.14 -1.45
N GLU A 4 46.54 -23.20 -2.26
CA GLU A 4 45.89 -21.88 -2.42
C GLU A 4 44.61 -21.91 -3.26
N SER A 5 44.48 -22.88 -4.18
CA SER A 5 43.30 -23.02 -5.02
C SER A 5 42.09 -23.57 -4.25
N TYR A 6 42.30 -24.39 -3.23
CA TYR A 6 41.25 -25.00 -2.41
C TYR A 6 40.63 -24.01 -1.39
N THR A 7 41.43 -23.13 -0.81
CA THR A 7 40.97 -22.10 0.16
C THR A 7 40.15 -21.00 -0.50
N ASN A 8 40.49 -20.61 -1.73
CA ASN A 8 39.78 -19.55 -2.44
C ASN A 8 38.37 -19.99 -2.90
N GLY A 9 38.18 -21.24 -3.32
CA GLY A 9 36.90 -21.83 -3.69
C GLY A 9 35.93 -22.00 -2.51
N GLY A 10 36.44 -22.22 -1.30
CA GLY A 10 35.64 -22.31 -0.07
C GLY A 10 35.08 -20.95 0.35
N ALA A 11 35.96 -19.95 0.41
CA ALA A 11 35.55 -18.58 0.79
C ALA A 11 34.54 -17.96 -0.20
N GLU A 12 34.75 -18.21 -1.51
CA GLU A 12 33.79 -17.71 -2.54
C GLU A 12 32.43 -18.40 -2.45
N LYS A 13 32.34 -19.67 -2.11
CA LYS A 13 31.10 -20.40 -1.85
C LYS A 13 30.37 -19.87 -0.61
N GLU A 14 31.11 -19.64 0.49
CA GLU A 14 30.51 -19.07 1.72
C GLU A 14 29.96 -17.67 1.51
N VAL A 15 30.69 -16.79 0.82
CA VAL A 15 30.22 -15.45 0.48
C VAL A 15 28.98 -15.49 -0.42
N ARG A 16 28.91 -16.38 -1.40
CA ARG A 16 27.74 -16.57 -2.26
C ARG A 16 26.53 -17.10 -1.48
N VAL A 17 26.71 -18.02 -0.55
CA VAL A 17 25.64 -18.56 0.30
C VAL A 17 25.12 -17.48 1.25
N ALA A 18 26.01 -16.75 1.94
CA ALA A 18 25.64 -15.65 2.83
C ALA A 18 24.88 -14.54 2.10
N ASN A 19 25.34 -14.14 0.90
CA ASN A 19 24.66 -13.14 0.07
C ASN A 19 23.27 -13.62 -0.38
N LYS A 20 23.13 -14.89 -0.78
CA LYS A 20 21.84 -15.48 -1.17
C LYS A 20 20.88 -15.57 0.01
N GLN A 21 21.36 -15.81 1.20
CA GLN A 21 20.55 -15.83 2.42
C GLN A 21 20.10 -14.43 2.83
N SER A 22 20.96 -13.43 2.78
CA SER A 22 20.64 -12.04 3.07
C SER A 22 19.55 -11.50 2.12
N ILE A 23 19.67 -11.75 0.82
CA ILE A 23 18.68 -11.37 -0.20
C ILE A 23 17.29 -11.94 0.12
N ARG A 24 17.22 -13.17 0.61
CA ARG A 24 15.96 -13.83 0.96
C ARG A 24 15.29 -13.22 2.20
N TRP A 25 16.06 -12.89 3.21
CA TRP A 25 15.55 -12.22 4.41
C TRP A 25 15.01 -10.83 4.10
N THR A 26 15.67 -10.11 3.20
CA THR A 26 15.22 -8.79 2.75
C THR A 26 13.90 -8.87 1.98
N ASP A 27 13.78 -9.82 1.04
CA ASP A 27 12.51 -10.05 0.30
C ASP A 27 11.36 -10.41 1.24
N PHE A 28 11.62 -11.32 2.19
CA PHE A 28 10.63 -11.72 3.20
C PHE A 28 10.21 -10.52 4.07
N GLY A 29 11.15 -9.74 4.57
CA GLY A 29 10.87 -8.56 5.39
C GLY A 29 10.06 -7.51 4.66
N LEU A 30 10.38 -7.23 3.39
CA LEU A 30 9.63 -6.28 2.56
C LEU A 30 8.20 -6.77 2.28
N ARG A 31 7.99 -8.06 1.99
CA ARG A 31 6.65 -8.63 1.78
C ARG A 31 5.80 -8.59 3.05
N PHE A 32 6.39 -8.91 4.20
CA PHE A 32 5.72 -8.80 5.48
C PHE A 32 5.32 -7.35 5.81
N LEU A 33 6.24 -6.40 5.56
CA LEU A 33 5.98 -4.98 5.75
C LEU A 33 4.85 -4.48 4.81
N ALA A 34 4.87 -4.88 3.54
CA ALA A 34 3.82 -4.56 2.58
C ALA A 34 2.45 -5.08 3.04
N PHE A 35 2.40 -6.33 3.55
CA PHE A 35 1.19 -6.93 4.12
C PHE A 35 0.63 -6.10 5.28
N VAL A 36 1.48 -5.77 6.26
CA VAL A 36 1.05 -5.00 7.45
C VAL A 36 0.56 -3.61 7.06
N LEU A 37 1.29 -2.90 6.19
CA LEU A 37 0.91 -1.53 5.78
C LEU A 37 -0.42 -1.50 5.02
N THR A 38 -0.64 -2.41 4.07
CA THR A 38 -1.91 -2.47 3.32
C THR A 38 -3.07 -2.90 4.19
N LEU A 39 -2.85 -3.81 5.15
CA LEU A 39 -3.86 -4.20 6.13
C LEU A 39 -4.27 -3.02 7.01
N VAL A 40 -3.30 -2.31 7.58
CA VAL A 40 -3.55 -1.16 8.45
C VAL A 40 -4.26 -0.04 7.67
N ALA A 41 -3.83 0.24 6.42
CA ALA A 41 -4.47 1.25 5.57
C ALA A 41 -5.95 0.91 5.28
N ALA A 42 -6.24 -0.36 4.96
CA ALA A 42 -7.60 -0.84 4.72
C ALA A 42 -8.47 -0.72 5.98
N ILE A 43 -7.95 -1.10 7.15
CA ILE A 43 -8.69 -1.02 8.42
C ILE A 43 -8.93 0.43 8.80
N VAL A 44 -7.90 1.29 8.79
CA VAL A 44 -8.02 2.70 9.23
C VAL A 44 -9.08 3.43 8.42
N LEU A 45 -9.10 3.25 7.10
CA LEU A 45 -10.13 3.85 6.27
C LEU A 45 -11.47 3.12 6.36
N GLY A 46 -11.48 1.80 6.37
CA GLY A 46 -12.70 0.98 6.40
C GLY A 46 -13.53 1.09 7.70
N VAL A 47 -12.92 1.55 8.81
CA VAL A 47 -13.65 1.84 10.05
C VAL A 47 -13.97 3.32 10.22
N SER A 48 -13.53 4.18 9.28
CA SER A 48 -13.70 5.61 9.42
C SER A 48 -15.18 6.01 9.25
N LYS A 49 -15.76 6.54 10.32
CA LYS A 49 -17.11 7.09 10.37
C LYS A 49 -17.17 8.18 11.44
N GLN A 50 -17.92 9.23 11.12
CA GLN A 50 -18.19 10.32 12.07
C GLN A 50 -19.62 10.81 11.86
N ASN A 51 -20.36 10.99 12.95
CA ASN A 51 -21.70 11.57 12.96
C ASN A 51 -21.62 12.90 13.72
N GLU A 52 -22.10 13.97 13.11
CA GLU A 52 -22.12 15.32 13.69
C GLU A 52 -23.48 16.01 13.42
N LEU A 53 -23.84 16.93 14.30
CA LEU A 53 -24.98 17.80 14.11
C LEU A 53 -24.53 19.05 13.33
N VAL A 54 -24.98 19.17 12.10
CA VAL A 54 -24.65 20.32 11.25
C VAL A 54 -25.78 21.33 11.34
N THR A 55 -25.43 22.57 11.71
CA THR A 55 -26.38 23.67 11.72
C THR A 55 -26.56 24.21 10.31
N VAL A 56 -27.74 24.00 9.72
CA VAL A 56 -28.07 24.47 8.37
C VAL A 56 -29.05 25.62 8.45
N GLN A 57 -28.71 26.76 7.89
CA GLN A 57 -29.66 27.87 7.61
C GLN A 57 -30.21 27.72 6.21
N LEU A 58 -31.48 27.31 6.11
CA LEU A 58 -32.18 27.14 4.84
C LEU A 58 -32.58 28.49 4.24
N VAL A 59 -32.94 29.47 5.08
CA VAL A 59 -33.36 30.83 4.67
C VAL A 59 -32.86 31.83 5.71
N PRO A 60 -32.39 33.03 5.32
CA PRO A 60 -31.86 34.03 6.28
C PRO A 60 -32.88 34.47 7.36
N THR A 61 -34.16 34.24 7.13
CA THR A 61 -35.27 34.65 8.02
C THR A 61 -35.72 33.57 9.01
N LEU A 62 -35.26 32.30 8.85
CA LEU A 62 -35.62 31.21 9.77
C LEU A 62 -34.47 30.92 10.77
N PRO A 63 -34.83 30.44 11.99
CA PRO A 63 -33.81 29.99 12.93
C PRO A 63 -33.02 28.81 12.38
N PRO A 64 -31.72 28.70 12.70
CA PRO A 64 -30.87 27.59 12.25
C PRO A 64 -31.38 26.25 12.78
N ILE A 65 -31.50 25.25 11.91
CA ILE A 65 -31.96 23.90 12.25
C ILE A 65 -30.73 22.97 12.33
N ASN A 66 -30.64 22.21 13.41
CA ASN A 66 -29.62 21.19 13.56
C ASN A 66 -30.05 19.90 12.86
N VAL A 67 -29.33 19.52 11.80
CA VAL A 67 -29.56 18.30 11.03
C VAL A 67 -28.45 17.29 11.32
N PRO A 68 -28.78 16.03 11.68
CA PRO A 68 -27.75 15.00 11.84
C PRO A 68 -27.13 14.67 10.48
N ALA A 69 -25.81 14.85 10.35
CA ALA A 69 -25.06 14.48 9.18
C ALA A 69 -24.04 13.40 9.52
N SER A 70 -23.87 12.43 8.62
CA SER A 70 -22.91 11.33 8.81
C SER A 70 -21.91 11.28 7.66
N ALA A 71 -20.64 11.32 7.99
CA ALA A 71 -19.56 11.03 7.07
C ALA A 71 -19.12 9.57 7.26
N LYS A 72 -19.20 8.77 6.19
CA LYS A 72 -18.78 7.38 6.16
C LYS A 72 -17.94 7.14 4.91
N TRP A 73 -16.96 6.24 5.02
CA TRP A 73 -16.09 5.88 3.91
C TRP A 73 -16.85 5.28 2.70
N ASP A 74 -17.93 4.53 2.95
CA ASP A 74 -18.75 3.87 1.94
C ASP A 74 -19.65 4.84 1.11
N HIS A 75 -19.81 6.08 1.56
CA HIS A 75 -20.56 7.09 0.83
C HIS A 75 -19.80 7.65 -0.39
N MET A 76 -18.49 7.40 -0.50
CA MET A 76 -17.65 7.91 -1.59
C MET A 76 -16.95 6.75 -2.32
N SER A 77 -17.25 6.58 -3.60
CA SER A 77 -16.73 5.51 -4.45
C SER A 77 -15.19 5.44 -4.46
N ALA A 78 -14.49 6.58 -4.37
CA ALA A 78 -13.04 6.62 -4.30
C ALA A 78 -12.49 5.97 -3.02
N PHE A 79 -13.16 6.14 -1.88
CA PHE A 79 -12.76 5.50 -0.63
C PHE A 79 -13.10 4.01 -0.61
N VAL A 80 -14.23 3.63 -1.20
CA VAL A 80 -14.56 2.21 -1.43
C VAL A 80 -13.49 1.55 -2.29
N TYR A 81 -13.14 2.17 -3.42
CA TYR A 81 -12.06 1.71 -4.29
C TYR A 81 -10.73 1.56 -3.55
N PHE A 82 -10.36 2.55 -2.73
CA PHE A 82 -9.16 2.51 -1.91
C PHE A 82 -9.14 1.32 -0.95
N VAL A 83 -10.23 1.07 -0.21
CA VAL A 83 -10.34 -0.05 0.73
C VAL A 83 -10.26 -1.40 -0.01
N VAL A 84 -10.96 -1.53 -1.14
CA VAL A 84 -10.94 -2.75 -1.96
C VAL A 84 -9.54 -3.05 -2.49
N VAL A 85 -8.86 -2.05 -3.07
CA VAL A 85 -7.50 -2.24 -3.61
C VAL A 85 -6.50 -2.60 -2.51
N ASN A 86 -6.53 -1.92 -1.35
CA ASN A 86 -5.66 -2.25 -0.23
C ASN A 86 -5.95 -3.66 0.32
N SER A 87 -7.21 -4.10 0.33
CA SER A 87 -7.59 -5.47 0.72
C SER A 87 -7.06 -6.51 -0.25
N ILE A 88 -7.16 -6.27 -1.56
CA ILE A 88 -6.61 -7.15 -2.60
C ILE A 88 -5.08 -7.23 -2.46
N ALA A 89 -4.40 -6.09 -2.29
CA ALA A 89 -2.96 -6.04 -2.10
C ALA A 89 -2.51 -6.77 -0.83
N CYS A 90 -3.28 -6.68 0.26
CA CYS A 90 -3.05 -7.40 1.51
C CYS A 90 -3.13 -8.93 1.30
N VAL A 91 -4.19 -9.42 0.66
CA VAL A 91 -4.35 -10.85 0.33
C VAL A 91 -3.21 -11.33 -0.56
N TYR A 92 -2.88 -10.58 -1.61
CA TYR A 92 -1.76 -10.89 -2.50
C TYR A 92 -0.42 -10.94 -1.76
N ALA A 93 -0.12 -9.95 -0.90
CA ALA A 93 1.10 -9.93 -0.10
C ALA A 93 1.20 -11.17 0.81
N ASN A 94 0.09 -11.58 1.44
CA ASN A 94 0.04 -12.80 2.25
C ASN A 94 0.33 -14.06 1.42
N VAL A 95 -0.36 -14.23 0.29
CA VAL A 95 -0.16 -15.37 -0.60
C VAL A 95 1.28 -15.43 -1.12
N SER A 96 1.83 -14.30 -1.56
CA SER A 96 3.21 -14.22 -2.06
C SER A 96 4.25 -14.51 -0.97
N LEU A 97 3.97 -14.10 0.29
CA LEU A 97 4.78 -14.43 1.46
C LEU A 97 4.82 -15.94 1.71
N VAL A 98 3.65 -16.59 1.73
CA VAL A 98 3.53 -18.04 1.91
C VAL A 98 4.25 -18.80 0.78
N LEU A 99 4.07 -18.38 -0.47
CA LEU A 99 4.76 -18.97 -1.61
C LEU A 99 6.28 -18.80 -1.54
N SER A 100 6.77 -17.66 -1.07
CA SER A 100 8.21 -17.42 -0.85
C SER A 100 8.80 -18.35 0.22
N LEU A 101 8.02 -18.67 1.26
CA LEU A 101 8.39 -19.63 2.29
C LEU A 101 8.36 -21.09 1.81
N ALA A 102 7.29 -21.46 1.06
CA ALA A 102 7.07 -22.82 0.58
C ALA A 102 8.10 -23.22 -0.51
N ASN A 103 8.43 -22.29 -1.42
CA ASN A 103 9.36 -22.52 -2.54
C ASN A 103 10.83 -22.35 -2.17
N ARG A 104 11.26 -22.93 -1.08
CA ARG A 104 12.60 -22.80 -0.45
C ARG A 104 13.80 -23.22 -1.30
N GLY A 105 13.66 -23.45 -2.60
CA GLY A 105 14.79 -23.88 -3.41
C GLY A 105 14.62 -23.97 -4.93
N ARG A 106 13.43 -23.74 -5.48
CA ARG A 106 13.13 -24.09 -6.87
C ARG A 106 12.22 -23.11 -7.60
N THR A 107 12.52 -21.81 -7.53
CA THR A 107 11.84 -20.84 -8.42
C THR A 107 12.35 -21.04 -9.84
N LYS A 108 11.60 -21.78 -10.65
CA LYS A 108 11.78 -21.80 -12.12
C LYS A 108 11.62 -20.36 -12.60
N GLY A 109 12.44 -19.90 -13.53
CA GLY A 109 12.47 -18.52 -13.99
C GLY A 109 11.09 -17.93 -14.37
N LEU A 110 10.15 -18.78 -14.85
CA LEU A 110 8.79 -18.38 -15.19
C LEU A 110 7.98 -17.91 -13.97
N ILE A 111 8.04 -18.63 -12.85
CA ILE A 111 7.32 -18.28 -11.61
C ILE A 111 7.85 -16.95 -11.05
N SER A 112 9.16 -16.75 -11.07
CA SER A 112 9.76 -15.49 -10.64
C SER A 112 9.26 -14.29 -11.46
N LEU A 113 9.17 -14.46 -12.77
CA LEU A 113 8.69 -13.43 -13.69
C LEU A 113 7.21 -13.09 -13.46
N THR A 114 6.38 -14.11 -13.21
CA THR A 114 4.95 -13.93 -12.87
C THR A 114 4.78 -13.14 -11.57
N ILE A 115 5.58 -13.43 -10.53
CA ILE A 115 5.53 -12.71 -9.26
C ILE A 115 5.91 -11.23 -9.46
N ILE A 116 6.97 -10.95 -10.22
CA ILE A 116 7.39 -9.56 -10.54
C ILE A 116 6.29 -8.80 -11.28
N LEU A 117 5.63 -9.43 -12.24
CA LEU A 117 4.54 -8.83 -12.99
C LEU A 117 3.34 -8.52 -12.08
N LEU A 118 2.97 -9.45 -11.20
CA LEU A 118 1.90 -9.23 -10.22
C LEU A 118 2.26 -8.13 -9.21
N ASP A 119 3.48 -8.10 -8.71
CA ASP A 119 3.96 -7.02 -7.83
C ASP A 119 3.84 -5.65 -8.55
N LEU A 120 4.17 -5.57 -9.84
CA LEU A 120 4.04 -4.34 -10.64
C LEU A 120 2.57 -3.93 -10.81
N ILE A 121 1.65 -4.87 -11.03
CA ILE A 121 0.22 -4.60 -11.10
C ILE A 121 -0.28 -4.05 -9.75
N MET A 122 0.17 -4.61 -8.62
CA MET A 122 -0.19 -4.11 -7.29
C MET A 122 0.33 -2.68 -7.06
N VAL A 123 1.54 -2.36 -7.52
CA VAL A 123 2.06 -0.98 -7.50
C VAL A 123 1.12 -0.03 -8.25
N ALA A 124 0.73 -0.36 -9.47
CA ALA A 124 -0.13 0.48 -10.29
C ALA A 124 -1.51 0.70 -9.64
N LEU A 125 -2.13 -0.37 -9.11
CA LEU A 125 -3.43 -0.30 -8.43
C LEU A 125 -3.36 0.54 -7.15
N LEU A 126 -2.34 0.35 -6.32
CA LEU A 126 -2.18 1.10 -5.06
C LEU A 126 -1.96 2.59 -5.32
N TYR A 127 -1.09 2.97 -6.27
CA TYR A 127 -0.91 4.38 -6.63
C TYR A 127 -2.17 5.01 -7.20
N SER A 128 -2.93 4.27 -8.03
CA SER A 128 -4.23 4.73 -8.53
C SER A 128 -5.22 4.97 -7.39
N ALA A 129 -5.31 4.04 -6.43
CA ALA A 129 -6.20 4.17 -5.28
C ALA A 129 -5.82 5.33 -4.36
N VAL A 130 -4.51 5.50 -4.08
CA VAL A 130 -3.97 6.64 -3.32
C VAL A 130 -4.29 7.96 -4.03
N GLY A 131 -4.10 8.03 -5.36
CA GLY A 131 -4.43 9.22 -6.16
C GLY A 131 -5.91 9.57 -6.09
N ALA A 132 -6.80 8.60 -6.29
CA ALA A 132 -8.25 8.80 -6.23
C ALA A 132 -8.71 9.26 -4.83
N ALA A 133 -8.24 8.61 -3.77
CA ALA A 133 -8.59 8.97 -2.40
C ALA A 133 -8.04 10.35 -2.02
N THR A 134 -6.83 10.69 -2.46
CA THR A 134 -6.21 12.01 -2.23
C THR A 134 -6.98 13.12 -2.93
N ALA A 135 -7.43 12.92 -4.17
CA ALA A 135 -8.21 13.91 -4.91
C ALA A 135 -9.52 14.25 -4.19
N ILE A 136 -10.26 13.24 -3.75
CA ILE A 136 -11.50 13.43 -2.98
C ILE A 136 -11.21 14.04 -1.59
N GLY A 137 -10.15 13.59 -0.91
CA GLY A 137 -9.72 14.13 0.38
C GLY A 137 -9.37 15.63 0.29
N LEU A 138 -8.69 16.07 -0.76
CA LEU A 138 -8.37 17.48 -1.00
C LEU A 138 -9.61 18.33 -1.26
N ILE A 139 -10.58 17.82 -2.02
CA ILE A 139 -11.87 18.50 -2.24
C ILE A 139 -12.61 18.62 -0.90
N GLY A 140 -12.62 17.58 -0.08
CA GLY A 140 -13.20 17.62 1.27
C GLY A 140 -12.53 18.64 2.20
N TYR A 141 -11.20 18.79 2.10
CA TYR A 141 -10.42 19.72 2.91
C TYR A 141 -10.54 21.18 2.45
N LYS A 142 -10.36 21.45 1.14
CA LYS A 142 -10.37 22.81 0.59
C LYS A 142 -11.78 23.34 0.29
N GLY A 143 -12.75 22.43 0.08
CA GLY A 143 -14.02 22.77 -0.54
C GLY A 143 -13.86 23.08 -2.03
N ASN A 144 -14.97 23.40 -2.70
CA ASN A 144 -14.98 23.88 -4.08
C ASN A 144 -16.07 24.94 -4.25
N THR A 145 -15.65 26.20 -4.37
CA THR A 145 -16.56 27.35 -4.51
C THR A 145 -17.36 27.35 -5.81
N HIS A 146 -16.81 26.76 -6.89
CA HIS A 146 -17.47 26.72 -8.20
C HIS A 146 -18.70 25.80 -8.21
N VAL A 147 -18.64 24.70 -7.42
CA VAL A 147 -19.77 23.75 -7.27
C VAL A 147 -20.47 23.87 -5.92
N ARG A 148 -20.23 24.95 -5.18
CA ARG A 148 -20.79 25.22 -3.85
C ARG A 148 -20.57 24.07 -2.85
N TRP A 149 -19.46 23.38 -2.96
CA TRP A 149 -19.11 22.32 -2.02
C TRP A 149 -18.36 22.92 -0.82
N ASN A 150 -19.01 22.91 0.34
CA ASN A 150 -18.43 23.40 1.59
C ASN A 150 -17.30 22.47 2.07
N LYS A 151 -16.39 23.02 2.88
CA LYS A 151 -15.33 22.25 3.52
C LYS A 151 -15.91 21.22 4.47
N VAL A 152 -15.76 19.96 4.15
CA VAL A 152 -16.26 18.83 4.95
C VAL A 152 -15.41 18.62 6.20
N CYS A 153 -14.10 18.87 6.10
CA CYS A 153 -13.15 18.63 7.18
C CYS A 153 -13.27 19.62 8.35
N ASP A 154 -13.86 20.79 8.14
CA ASP A 154 -14.13 21.74 9.24
C ASP A 154 -15.18 21.18 10.22
N VAL A 155 -16.10 20.34 9.72
CA VAL A 155 -17.15 19.67 10.50
C VAL A 155 -16.74 18.28 10.93
N PHE A 156 -16.09 17.52 10.03
CA PHE A 156 -15.72 16.11 10.23
C PHE A 156 -14.20 15.94 10.35
N GLY A 157 -13.55 16.70 11.23
CA GLY A 157 -12.09 16.72 11.38
C GLY A 157 -11.47 15.35 11.73
N LYS A 158 -12.14 14.54 12.57
CA LYS A 158 -11.68 13.19 12.93
C LYS A 158 -11.71 12.24 11.73
N PHE A 159 -12.78 12.27 10.94
CA PHE A 159 -12.90 11.48 9.71
C PHE A 159 -11.81 11.85 8.71
N CYS A 160 -11.61 13.15 8.46
CA CYS A 160 -10.55 13.62 7.56
C CYS A 160 -9.14 13.23 8.03
N GLY A 161 -8.88 13.25 9.33
CA GLY A 161 -7.61 12.78 9.90
C GLY A 161 -7.38 11.29 9.66
N GLN A 162 -8.39 10.46 9.82
CA GLN A 162 -8.31 9.01 9.53
C GLN A 162 -8.09 8.74 8.04
N VAL A 163 -8.77 9.46 7.16
CA VAL A 163 -8.57 9.37 5.71
C VAL A 163 -7.15 9.75 5.33
N ALA A 164 -6.63 10.87 5.84
CA ALA A 164 -5.26 11.31 5.57
C ALA A 164 -4.21 10.29 6.07
N ALA A 165 -4.40 9.75 7.27
CA ALA A 165 -3.53 8.71 7.83
C ALA A 165 -3.57 7.42 6.98
N GLY A 166 -4.75 6.95 6.58
CA GLY A 166 -4.91 5.78 5.72
C GLY A 166 -4.20 5.95 4.37
N ILE A 167 -4.36 7.12 3.74
CA ILE A 167 -3.68 7.48 2.48
C ILE A 167 -2.16 7.46 2.65
N ALA A 168 -1.63 8.09 3.70
CA ALA A 168 -0.19 8.13 3.96
C ALA A 168 0.40 6.73 4.18
N ILE A 169 -0.27 5.88 4.96
CA ILE A 169 0.16 4.49 5.20
C ILE A 169 0.14 3.68 3.91
N SER A 170 -0.92 3.79 3.09
CA SER A 170 -1.01 3.10 1.80
C SER A 170 0.05 3.59 0.80
N LEU A 171 0.40 4.88 0.82
CA LEU A 171 1.49 5.42 -0.01
C LEU A 171 2.83 4.77 0.35
N VAL A 172 3.14 4.65 1.65
CA VAL A 172 4.34 3.94 2.11
C VAL A 172 4.29 2.47 1.68
N GLY A 173 3.13 1.80 1.80
CA GLY A 173 2.93 0.45 1.29
C GLY A 173 3.20 0.32 -0.21
N SER A 174 2.75 1.28 -1.01
CA SER A 174 3.00 1.34 -2.47
C SER A 174 4.50 1.44 -2.79
N ILE A 175 5.23 2.24 -2.02
CA ILE A 175 6.70 2.37 -2.14
C ILE A 175 7.39 1.05 -1.80
N VAL A 176 6.93 0.33 -0.77
CA VAL A 176 7.47 -0.99 -0.41
C VAL A 176 7.26 -2.01 -1.53
N PHE A 177 6.09 -2.03 -2.17
CA PHE A 177 5.86 -2.88 -3.36
C PHE A 177 6.77 -2.48 -4.53
N LEU A 178 6.99 -1.19 -4.77
CA LEU A 178 7.92 -0.72 -5.78
C LEU A 178 9.36 -1.19 -5.50
N LEU A 179 9.80 -1.13 -4.25
CA LEU A 179 11.11 -1.64 -3.84
C LEU A 179 11.23 -3.16 -4.05
N LEU A 180 10.16 -3.92 -3.81
CA LEU A 180 10.12 -5.37 -4.11
C LEU A 180 10.35 -5.64 -5.60
N VAL A 181 9.68 -4.90 -6.49
CA VAL A 181 9.85 -5.02 -7.94
C VAL A 181 11.30 -4.68 -8.35
N LEU A 182 11.84 -3.56 -7.87
CA LEU A 182 13.20 -3.14 -8.18
C LEU A 182 14.23 -4.18 -7.70
N PHE A 183 14.07 -4.67 -6.48
CA PHE A 183 14.96 -5.68 -5.89
C PHE A 183 14.92 -7.00 -6.66
N ALA A 184 13.74 -7.44 -7.08
CA ALA A 184 13.56 -8.64 -7.88
C ALA A 184 14.20 -8.50 -9.28
N LEU A 185 14.03 -7.35 -9.94
CA LEU A 185 14.63 -7.07 -11.25
C LEU A 185 16.17 -7.04 -11.17
N LEU A 186 16.73 -6.40 -10.15
CA LEU A 186 18.19 -6.36 -9.94
C LEU A 186 18.76 -7.75 -9.73
N ASN A 187 18.10 -8.60 -8.95
CA ASN A 187 18.50 -9.97 -8.73
C ASN A 187 18.43 -10.82 -10.01
N LEU A 188 17.40 -10.63 -10.82
CA LEU A 188 17.24 -11.31 -12.10
C LEU A 188 18.34 -10.90 -13.08
N HIS A 189 18.65 -9.60 -13.16
CA HIS A 189 19.72 -9.08 -14.01
C HIS A 189 21.10 -9.62 -13.60
N LYS A 190 21.40 -9.66 -12.30
CA LYS A 190 22.64 -10.20 -11.77
C LYS A 190 22.79 -11.71 -12.08
N SER A 191 21.69 -12.47 -12.00
CA SER A 191 21.68 -13.91 -12.31
C SER A 191 21.89 -14.23 -13.79
N ARG A 192 21.55 -13.31 -14.71
CA ARG A 192 21.77 -13.50 -16.16
C ARG A 192 23.19 -13.17 -16.60
N ARG A 193 23.94 -12.41 -15.81
CA ARG A 193 25.34 -12.02 -16.11
C ARG A 193 26.39 -13.01 -15.58
N GLN A 194 25.97 -13.99 -14.78
CA GLN A 194 26.81 -15.09 -14.26
C GLN A 194 26.58 -16.38 -15.05
#